data_37cc9a94ac7b35e5920f9983bcdefecd
#
_entry.id   37cc9a94ac7b35e5920f9983bcdefecd
#
_cell.length_a   1.000
_cell.length_b   1.000
_cell.length_c   1.000
_cell.angle_alpha   90.00
_cell.angle_beta   90.00
_cell.angle_gamma   90.00
#
_symmetry.space_group_name_H-M   'P 1'
#
loop_
_entity.id
_entity.type
_entity.pdbx_description
1 polymer ?
#
loop_
_entity_poly.entity_id
_entity_poly.type
_entity_poly.pdbx_seq_one_letter_code
_entity_poly.pdbx_strand_id
1 'polypeptide(L)'
;MKHVPRCLHALSVTAVLLLAVLTGCSPKDDNDVAAPVKKGAVLTTVPAMEELGSLSYTGIQEDAITLAEGRWEGEPVEDGAASRPMVGLVEDFYLRADLDGEWPAEAVVTLWETSGGSGVNSYVAVVARRDGRAVNIGTALIGDRVQLRAGRIVAERIELDLVQQGPNDPACCPAETVTRVWEMAEDRLQEAEPRNSGRLSLATVEGQVWQLRRISRDEAVPEGLNITLAFNNGRISGHAGCNSYFGSVTTGNNPRDISLG
;
A
#
# COMPACT_ATOMS: atom_id res chain seq x y z
N MET A 1 49.08 -22.81 0.04
CA MET A 1 49.62 -24.15 0.36
C MET A 1 48.83 -24.74 1.52
N LYS A 2 48.41 -26.01 1.36
CA LYS A 2 47.72 -26.91 2.32
C LYS A 2 46.20 -26.85 2.27
N HIS A 3 45.64 -27.68 1.53
CA HIS A 3 45.26 -29.11 1.50
C HIS A 3 43.83 -29.32 1.98
N VAL A 4 43.01 -29.75 1.01
CA VAL A 4 41.71 -30.43 1.13
C VAL A 4 41.96 -31.87 1.60
N PRO A 5 41.03 -32.55 2.25
CA PRO A 5 40.68 -33.87 1.75
C PRO A 5 39.19 -34.07 1.46
N ARG A 6 38.99 -34.69 0.30
CA ARG A 6 37.80 -35.42 -0.11
C ARG A 6 37.68 -36.73 0.70
N CYS A 7 36.43 -37.11 1.00
CA CYS A 7 36.09 -38.54 1.23
C CYS A 7 34.87 -38.91 0.39
N LEU A 8 35.14 -39.73 -0.61
CA LEU A 8 34.19 -40.58 -1.31
C LEU A 8 33.85 -41.78 -0.41
N HIS A 9 32.59 -42.22 -0.43
CA HIS A 9 32.25 -43.65 -0.31
C HIS A 9 31.00 -43.92 -1.17
N ALA A 10 31.23 -44.77 -2.14
CA ALA A 10 30.25 -45.47 -2.98
C ALA A 10 29.98 -46.86 -2.39
N LEU A 11 28.82 -47.40 -2.69
CA LEU A 11 28.47 -48.83 -2.88
C LEU A 11 26.94 -48.93 -2.82
N SER A 12 26.25 -49.26 -3.86
CA SER A 12 26.15 -50.45 -4.70
C SER A 12 24.90 -51.30 -4.39
N VAL A 13 23.96 -51.31 -5.35
CA VAL A 13 23.27 -52.49 -5.94
C VAL A 13 22.24 -53.24 -5.09
N THR A 14 20.97 -53.31 -5.51
CA THR A 14 20.40 -54.50 -6.17
C THR A 14 18.98 -54.22 -6.72
N ALA A 15 18.77 -54.65 -7.96
CA ALA A 15 17.53 -54.70 -8.71
C ALA A 15 16.68 -55.92 -8.29
N VAL A 16 15.36 -55.79 -8.29
CA VAL A 16 14.44 -56.91 -8.51
C VAL A 16 13.29 -56.47 -9.42
N LEU A 17 13.28 -57.01 -10.59
CA LEU A 17 12.23 -57.01 -11.59
C LEU A 17 11.14 -57.98 -11.15
N LEU A 18 9.87 -57.58 -11.16
CA LEU A 18 8.74 -58.51 -11.27
C LEU A 18 7.67 -57.90 -12.21
N LEU A 19 7.62 -58.48 -13.41
CA LEU A 19 6.54 -58.35 -14.38
C LEU A 19 5.33 -59.16 -13.89
N ALA A 20 4.15 -58.53 -13.83
CA ALA A 20 2.89 -59.28 -13.88
C ALA A 20 1.94 -58.55 -14.82
N VAL A 21 1.78 -59.14 -16.01
CA VAL A 21 0.76 -58.79 -17.01
C VAL A 21 -0.52 -59.49 -16.58
N LEU A 22 -1.61 -58.76 -16.36
CA LEU A 22 -2.95 -59.30 -16.37
C LEU A 22 -3.83 -58.40 -17.22
N THR A 23 -4.21 -58.92 -18.38
CA THR A 23 -5.26 -58.46 -19.26
C THR A 23 -6.62 -58.73 -18.59
N GLY A 24 -7.42 -57.69 -18.44
CA GLY A 24 -8.83 -57.80 -18.00
C GLY A 24 -9.68 -56.83 -18.79
N CYS A 25 -10.61 -57.39 -19.60
CA CYS A 25 -11.56 -56.68 -20.44
C CYS A 25 -12.53 -55.82 -19.61
N SER A 26 -12.87 -54.68 -20.14
CA SER A 26 -13.94 -53.79 -19.71
C SER A 26 -15.33 -54.39 -19.92
N PRO A 27 -16.28 -53.96 -19.09
CA PRO A 27 -17.63 -53.63 -19.57
C PRO A 27 -17.80 -52.08 -19.57
N LYS A 28 -18.36 -51.56 -20.66
CA LYS A 28 -18.94 -50.24 -20.70
C LYS A 28 -20.17 -50.22 -19.78
N ASP A 29 -20.11 -49.35 -18.79
CA ASP A 29 -21.31 -48.86 -18.10
C ASP A 29 -21.46 -47.38 -18.44
N ASP A 30 -22.44 -47.11 -19.29
CA ASP A 30 -23.01 -45.79 -19.52
C ASP A 30 -23.80 -45.41 -18.26
N ASN A 31 -23.16 -44.68 -17.36
CA ASN A 31 -23.82 -43.87 -16.35
C ASN A 31 -23.09 -42.55 -16.28
N ASP A 32 -23.55 -41.61 -17.13
CA ASP A 32 -23.31 -40.18 -16.96
C ASP A 32 -23.93 -39.71 -15.63
N VAL A 33 -23.26 -40.01 -14.51
CA VAL A 33 -23.52 -39.31 -13.28
C VAL A 33 -22.71 -38.04 -13.35
N ALA A 34 -23.38 -36.93 -13.68
CA ALA A 34 -22.83 -35.60 -13.59
C ALA A 34 -22.07 -35.48 -12.25
N ALA A 35 -20.78 -35.23 -12.32
CA ALA A 35 -19.94 -35.01 -11.17
C ALA A 35 -20.60 -33.89 -10.32
N PRO A 36 -20.69 -34.04 -8.99
CA PRO A 36 -21.26 -33.00 -8.16
C PRO A 36 -20.46 -31.72 -8.38
N VAL A 37 -21.13 -30.65 -8.85
CA VAL A 37 -20.60 -29.33 -8.89
C VAL A 37 -20.08 -29.03 -7.49
N LYS A 38 -18.78 -29.00 -7.32
CA LYS A 38 -18.14 -28.59 -6.05
C LYS A 38 -18.71 -27.21 -5.75
N LYS A 39 -19.58 -27.11 -4.74
CA LYS A 39 -19.91 -25.82 -4.13
C LYS A 39 -18.58 -25.12 -3.90
N GLY A 40 -18.36 -23.96 -4.52
CA GLY A 40 -17.11 -23.21 -4.39
C GLY A 40 -16.72 -23.15 -2.92
N ALA A 41 -15.49 -23.48 -2.61
CA ALA A 41 -14.99 -23.37 -1.24
C ALA A 41 -15.19 -21.93 -0.79
N VAL A 42 -15.83 -21.73 0.35
CA VAL A 42 -15.96 -20.40 0.94
C VAL A 42 -14.55 -19.91 1.25
N LEU A 43 -14.16 -18.77 0.66
CA LEU A 43 -12.85 -18.18 0.92
C LEU A 43 -12.81 -17.69 2.37
N THR A 44 -11.81 -18.13 3.11
CA THR A 44 -11.58 -17.77 4.52
C THR A 44 -10.32 -16.93 4.71
N THR A 45 -9.72 -16.48 3.61
CA THR A 45 -8.51 -15.65 3.63
C THR A 45 -8.85 -14.19 3.56
N VAL A 46 -7.97 -13.33 4.08
CA VAL A 46 -8.08 -11.87 3.94
C VAL A 46 -8.19 -11.50 2.45
N PRO A 47 -9.05 -10.53 2.06
CA PRO A 47 -9.16 -10.08 0.68
C PRO A 47 -7.81 -9.66 0.10
N ALA A 48 -7.48 -10.16 -1.10
CA ALA A 48 -6.24 -9.85 -1.78
C ALA A 48 -6.35 -8.54 -2.59
N MET A 49 -5.23 -7.89 -2.90
CA MET A 49 -5.19 -6.63 -3.66
C MET A 49 -5.94 -6.71 -5.01
N GLU A 50 -5.88 -7.84 -5.68
CA GLU A 50 -6.59 -8.08 -6.95
C GLU A 50 -8.12 -8.04 -6.76
N GLU A 51 -8.65 -8.63 -5.68
CA GLU A 51 -10.07 -8.55 -5.34
C GLU A 51 -10.48 -7.13 -4.98
N LEU A 52 -9.61 -6.41 -4.23
CA LEU A 52 -9.84 -5.02 -3.82
C LEU A 52 -9.87 -4.07 -5.03
N GLY A 53 -9.08 -4.34 -6.05
CA GLY A 53 -9.07 -3.59 -7.31
C GLY A 53 -10.30 -3.81 -8.20
N SER A 54 -11.21 -4.73 -7.84
CA SER A 54 -12.43 -5.03 -8.58
C SER A 54 -13.69 -4.94 -7.69
N LEU A 55 -13.56 -4.29 -6.53
CA LEU A 55 -14.60 -4.22 -5.51
C LEU A 55 -15.43 -2.94 -5.62
N SER A 56 -16.67 -3.01 -5.13
CA SER A 56 -17.50 -1.83 -4.95
C SER A 56 -17.21 -1.18 -3.60
N TYR A 57 -17.02 0.15 -3.62
CA TYR A 57 -16.79 0.99 -2.44
C TYR A 57 -17.91 2.00 -2.27
N THR A 58 -18.31 2.23 -1.02
CA THR A 58 -19.31 3.22 -0.62
C THR A 58 -18.65 4.37 0.16
N GLY A 59 -19.32 5.51 0.26
CA GLY A 59 -18.84 6.65 1.08
C GLY A 59 -17.73 7.47 0.44
N ILE A 60 -17.48 7.32 -0.88
CA ILE A 60 -16.57 8.14 -1.67
C ILE A 60 -17.37 9.09 -2.56
N GLN A 61 -18.32 8.58 -3.30
CA GLN A 61 -19.30 9.32 -4.10
C GLN A 61 -20.69 9.15 -3.46
N GLU A 62 -21.70 9.84 -3.98
CA GLU A 62 -23.08 9.71 -3.53
C GLU A 62 -23.57 8.26 -3.66
N ASP A 63 -23.27 7.65 -4.80
CA ASP A 63 -23.54 6.23 -5.06
C ASP A 63 -22.30 5.37 -4.83
N ALA A 64 -22.51 4.06 -4.69
CA ALA A 64 -21.43 3.09 -4.65
C ALA A 64 -20.69 3.07 -6.00
N ILE A 65 -19.37 3.10 -5.96
CA ILE A 65 -18.52 2.98 -7.15
C ILE A 65 -17.88 1.60 -7.20
N THR A 66 -17.74 1.02 -8.39
CA THR A 66 -17.06 -0.26 -8.58
C THR A 66 -15.76 -0.04 -9.34
N LEU A 67 -14.64 -0.44 -8.74
CA LEU A 67 -13.36 -0.37 -9.40
C LEU A 67 -13.25 -1.46 -10.49
N ALA A 68 -12.55 -1.15 -11.56
CA ALA A 68 -12.07 -2.08 -12.56
C ALA A 68 -10.55 -1.91 -12.66
N GLU A 69 -9.79 -2.97 -12.41
CA GLU A 69 -8.32 -2.93 -12.39
C GLU A 69 -7.77 -1.81 -11.48
N GLY A 70 -8.39 -1.64 -10.31
CA GLY A 70 -7.98 -0.64 -9.31
C GLY A 70 -8.43 0.80 -9.60
N ARG A 71 -9.26 1.05 -10.62
CA ARG A 71 -9.71 2.39 -11.02
C ARG A 71 -11.20 2.44 -11.33
N TRP A 72 -11.78 3.60 -11.12
CA TRP A 72 -13.11 3.99 -11.56
C TRP A 72 -13.06 5.38 -12.16
N GLU A 73 -13.81 5.60 -13.21
CA GLU A 73 -13.99 6.90 -13.87
C GLU A 73 -15.49 7.15 -14.06
N GLY A 74 -15.95 8.29 -13.61
CA GLY A 74 -17.33 8.72 -13.72
C GLY A 74 -17.62 9.53 -15.00
N GLU A 75 -18.87 9.93 -15.16
CA GLU A 75 -19.26 10.84 -16.23
C GLU A 75 -18.71 12.26 -16.00
N PRO A 76 -18.49 13.06 -17.05
CA PRO A 76 -18.09 14.45 -16.91
C PRO A 76 -19.07 15.22 -16.02
N VAL A 77 -18.55 16.11 -15.17
CA VAL A 77 -19.37 16.97 -14.29
C VAL A 77 -20.26 17.92 -15.09
N GLU A 78 -19.79 18.34 -16.26
CA GLU A 78 -20.55 19.15 -17.23
C GLU A 78 -20.50 18.48 -18.60
N ASP A 79 -21.59 18.57 -19.35
CA ASP A 79 -21.67 18.02 -20.72
C ASP A 79 -20.58 18.62 -21.62
N GLY A 80 -19.77 17.75 -22.19
CA GLY A 80 -18.65 18.12 -23.04
C GLY A 80 -17.37 18.54 -22.31
N ALA A 81 -17.35 18.52 -20.98
CA ALA A 81 -16.12 18.73 -20.22
C ALA A 81 -15.13 17.57 -20.37
N ALA A 82 -13.85 17.91 -20.39
CA ALA A 82 -12.78 16.89 -20.43
C ALA A 82 -12.49 16.28 -19.04
N SER A 83 -12.86 16.99 -17.98
CA SER A 83 -12.60 16.54 -16.60
C SER A 83 -13.68 15.59 -16.12
N ARG A 84 -13.26 14.45 -15.59
CA ARG A 84 -14.12 13.42 -15.02
C ARG A 84 -13.72 13.13 -13.58
N PRO A 85 -14.66 12.79 -12.71
CA PRO A 85 -14.31 12.25 -11.40
C PRO A 85 -13.65 10.88 -11.57
N MET A 86 -12.59 10.65 -10.83
CA MET A 86 -11.84 9.39 -10.83
C MET A 86 -11.56 8.95 -9.40
N VAL A 87 -11.61 7.65 -9.18
CA VAL A 87 -11.18 7.02 -7.93
C VAL A 87 -10.18 5.92 -8.24
N GLY A 88 -9.15 5.79 -7.42
CA GLY A 88 -8.17 4.73 -7.59
C GLY A 88 -7.71 4.13 -6.28
N LEU A 89 -7.40 2.84 -6.30
CA LEU A 89 -6.79 2.11 -5.22
C LEU A 89 -5.29 2.47 -5.14
N VAL A 90 -4.78 2.68 -3.93
CA VAL A 90 -3.34 2.86 -3.69
C VAL A 90 -2.70 1.48 -3.51
N GLU A 91 -1.99 1.01 -4.54
CA GLU A 91 -1.45 -0.36 -4.58
C GLU A 91 -0.36 -0.60 -3.53
N ASP A 92 0.39 0.43 -3.16
CA ASP A 92 1.50 0.34 -2.20
C ASP A 92 1.06 0.40 -0.73
N PHE A 93 -0.25 0.47 -0.45
CA PHE A 93 -0.76 0.51 0.90
C PHE A 93 -1.78 -0.61 1.15
N TYR A 94 -1.39 -1.51 2.04
CA TYR A 94 -2.22 -2.65 2.46
C TYR A 94 -1.85 -3.05 3.89
N LEU A 95 -2.84 -3.08 4.79
CA LEU A 95 -2.69 -3.64 6.13
C LEU A 95 -3.67 -4.80 6.30
N ARG A 96 -3.26 -5.75 7.13
CA ARG A 96 -4.13 -6.82 7.61
C ARG A 96 -4.48 -6.49 9.05
N ALA A 97 -5.76 -6.51 9.35
CA ALA A 97 -6.28 -6.12 10.66
C ALA A 97 -7.35 -7.11 11.10
N ASP A 98 -7.36 -7.41 12.35
CA ASP A 98 -8.54 -7.95 13.04
C ASP A 98 -9.15 -6.77 13.79
N LEU A 99 -10.20 -6.20 13.22
CA LEU A 99 -10.82 -4.96 13.70
C LEU A 99 -12.16 -5.22 14.42
N ASP A 100 -12.75 -6.40 14.23
CA ASP A 100 -14.04 -6.78 14.80
C ASP A 100 -13.96 -8.03 15.70
N GLY A 101 -12.77 -8.64 15.82
CA GLY A 101 -12.56 -9.88 16.60
C GLY A 101 -13.07 -11.14 15.90
N GLU A 102 -13.45 -11.06 14.62
CA GLU A 102 -13.95 -12.19 13.84
C GLU A 102 -12.91 -12.62 12.79
N TRP A 103 -12.84 -13.91 12.52
CA TRP A 103 -11.98 -14.46 11.47
C TRP A 103 -12.74 -14.65 10.16
N PRO A 104 -12.17 -14.34 9.01
CA PRO A 104 -10.80 -13.86 8.75
C PRO A 104 -10.64 -12.36 8.99
N ALA A 105 -9.41 -11.94 9.30
CA ALA A 105 -9.05 -10.55 9.44
C ALA A 105 -9.40 -9.72 8.20
N GLU A 106 -9.60 -8.42 8.38
CA GLU A 106 -9.93 -7.45 7.35
C GLU A 106 -8.70 -6.99 6.58
N ALA A 107 -8.92 -6.53 5.35
CA ALA A 107 -7.99 -5.72 4.60
C ALA A 107 -8.26 -4.23 4.85
N VAL A 108 -7.22 -3.46 5.15
CA VAL A 108 -7.28 -2.00 5.22
C VAL A 108 -6.47 -1.44 4.06
N VAL A 109 -7.11 -0.62 3.24
CA VAL A 109 -6.51 0.01 2.06
C VAL A 109 -6.79 1.50 2.03
N THR A 110 -6.08 2.21 1.17
CA THR A 110 -6.39 3.62 0.89
C THR A 110 -6.79 3.79 -0.57
N LEU A 111 -7.69 4.75 -0.78
CA LEU A 111 -8.10 5.17 -2.11
C LEU A 111 -7.84 6.67 -2.27
N TRP A 112 -7.64 7.09 -3.50
CA TRP A 112 -7.63 8.50 -3.88
C TRP A 112 -8.82 8.81 -4.77
N GLU A 113 -9.31 10.03 -4.67
CA GLU A 113 -10.41 10.56 -5.49
C GLU A 113 -10.03 11.94 -6.02
N THR A 114 -10.40 12.25 -7.25
CA THR A 114 -10.34 13.58 -7.82
C THR A 114 -11.59 13.84 -8.65
N SER A 115 -12.16 15.03 -8.48
CA SER A 115 -13.29 15.49 -9.30
C SER A 115 -12.84 16.16 -10.61
N GLY A 116 -11.58 15.91 -11.04
CA GLY A 116 -11.00 16.50 -12.26
C GLY A 116 -10.34 17.86 -12.07
N GLY A 117 -10.31 18.39 -10.84
CA GLY A 117 -9.58 19.59 -10.44
C GLY A 117 -8.18 19.29 -9.90
N SER A 118 -7.59 20.24 -9.18
CA SER A 118 -6.26 20.10 -8.55
C SER A 118 -6.29 19.44 -7.17
N GLY A 119 -7.47 19.24 -6.58
CA GLY A 119 -7.67 18.54 -5.31
C GLY A 119 -7.59 17.04 -5.50
N VAL A 120 -7.04 16.36 -4.49
CA VAL A 120 -7.00 14.89 -4.42
C VAL A 120 -7.37 14.48 -3.00
N ASN A 121 -8.58 13.98 -2.84
CA ASN A 121 -9.03 13.42 -1.59
C ASN A 121 -8.45 12.02 -1.38
N SER A 122 -8.07 11.71 -0.17
CA SER A 122 -7.64 10.38 0.24
C SER A 122 -8.64 9.79 1.22
N TYR A 123 -8.89 8.49 1.07
CA TYR A 123 -9.81 7.74 1.92
C TYR A 123 -9.10 6.52 2.50
N VAL A 124 -9.51 6.10 3.68
CA VAL A 124 -9.20 4.77 4.23
C VAL A 124 -10.44 3.91 4.11
N ALA A 125 -10.27 2.66 3.69
CA ALA A 125 -11.36 1.71 3.54
C ALA A 125 -11.01 0.38 4.21
N VAL A 126 -12.03 -0.23 4.82
CA VAL A 126 -11.96 -1.56 5.44
C VAL A 126 -12.80 -2.52 4.61
N VAL A 127 -12.21 -3.65 4.30
CA VAL A 127 -12.85 -4.71 3.50
C VAL A 127 -12.78 -6.02 4.27
N ALA A 128 -13.94 -6.55 4.61
CA ALA A 128 -14.10 -7.85 5.27
C ALA A 128 -14.48 -8.95 4.28
N ARG A 129 -14.39 -10.19 4.74
CA ARG A 129 -14.93 -11.35 4.02
C ARG A 129 -16.27 -11.72 4.62
N ARG A 130 -17.35 -11.59 3.85
CA ARG A 130 -18.71 -11.98 4.24
C ARG A 130 -19.20 -13.06 3.26
N ASP A 131 -19.61 -14.22 3.75
CA ASP A 131 -20.04 -15.37 2.94
C ASP A 131 -19.05 -15.75 1.83
N GLY A 132 -17.75 -15.63 2.11
CA GLY A 132 -16.68 -15.92 1.17
C GLY A 132 -16.42 -14.84 0.12
N ARG A 133 -17.11 -13.70 0.17
CA ARG A 133 -16.92 -12.56 -0.75
C ARG A 133 -16.26 -11.39 -0.04
N ALA A 134 -15.41 -10.66 -0.74
CA ALA A 134 -14.90 -9.39 -0.26
C ALA A 134 -16.04 -8.35 -0.28
N VAL A 135 -16.19 -7.59 0.82
CA VAL A 135 -17.23 -6.57 0.99
C VAL A 135 -16.60 -5.36 1.69
N ASN A 136 -16.75 -4.18 1.13
CA ASN A 136 -16.39 -2.93 1.80
C ASN A 136 -17.36 -2.70 2.98
N ILE A 137 -16.82 -2.68 4.20
CA ILE A 137 -17.59 -2.52 5.44
C ILE A 137 -17.44 -1.15 6.08
N GLY A 138 -16.53 -0.32 5.57
CA GLY A 138 -16.35 1.04 6.06
C GLY A 138 -15.38 1.82 5.19
N THR A 139 -15.71 3.09 4.98
CA THR A 139 -14.84 4.04 4.28
C THR A 139 -14.91 5.38 4.99
N ALA A 140 -13.77 6.03 5.19
CA ALA A 140 -13.68 7.33 5.82
C ALA A 140 -12.74 8.25 5.02
N LEU A 141 -13.14 9.52 4.90
CA LEU A 141 -12.29 10.55 4.30
C LEU A 141 -11.09 10.83 5.22
N ILE A 142 -9.89 10.73 4.69
CA ILE A 142 -8.68 11.18 5.37
C ILE A 142 -8.49 12.70 5.13
N GLY A 143 -8.65 13.17 3.91
CA GLY A 143 -8.55 14.60 3.60
C GLY A 143 -8.00 14.88 2.20
N ASP A 144 -7.96 16.19 1.85
CA ASP A 144 -7.40 16.67 0.59
C ASP A 144 -5.86 16.77 0.69
N ARG A 145 -5.19 16.27 -0.34
CA ARG A 145 -3.71 16.36 -0.51
C ARG A 145 -2.89 15.89 0.68
N VAL A 146 -3.40 14.96 1.46
CA VAL A 146 -2.65 14.36 2.55
C VAL A 146 -1.53 13.47 2.01
N GLN A 147 -0.42 13.42 2.74
CA GLN A 147 0.69 12.52 2.44
C GLN A 147 0.69 11.40 3.48
N LEU A 148 0.36 10.20 3.08
CA LEU A 148 0.47 9.02 3.94
C LEU A 148 1.95 8.65 4.08
N ARG A 149 2.43 8.62 5.33
CA ARG A 149 3.82 8.31 5.70
C ARG A 149 3.96 6.87 6.19
N ALA A 150 3.03 6.43 7.01
CA ALA A 150 2.97 5.07 7.54
C ALA A 150 1.55 4.71 7.96
N GLY A 151 1.27 3.42 8.03
CA GLY A 151 0.06 2.89 8.62
C GLY A 151 0.37 1.67 9.47
N ARG A 152 -0.38 1.47 10.54
CA ARG A 152 -0.27 0.32 11.44
C ARG A 152 -1.58 0.02 12.13
N ILE A 153 -1.68 -1.19 12.65
CA ILE A 153 -2.79 -1.62 13.49
C ILE A 153 -2.30 -1.67 14.93
N VAL A 154 -2.99 -0.98 15.82
CA VAL A 154 -2.67 -0.92 17.24
C VAL A 154 -3.95 -1.07 18.06
N ALA A 155 -4.06 -2.14 18.83
CA ALA A 155 -5.23 -2.44 19.66
C ALA A 155 -6.55 -2.33 18.86
N GLU A 156 -6.63 -3.06 17.73
CA GLU A 156 -7.81 -3.12 16.84
C GLU A 156 -8.18 -1.77 16.20
N ARG A 157 -7.23 -0.83 16.16
CA ARG A 157 -7.40 0.50 15.56
C ARG A 157 -6.43 0.70 14.41
N ILE A 158 -6.89 1.43 13.42
CA ILE A 158 -6.08 1.86 12.28
C ILE A 158 -5.41 3.18 12.67
N GLU A 159 -4.10 3.20 12.73
CA GLU A 159 -3.31 4.42 12.92
C GLU A 159 -2.58 4.78 11.64
N LEU A 160 -2.79 6.01 11.15
CA LEU A 160 -2.13 6.55 9.98
C LEU A 160 -1.30 7.77 10.35
N ASP A 161 0.00 7.72 10.08
CA ASP A 161 0.89 8.86 10.21
C ASP A 161 0.84 9.67 8.90
N LEU A 162 0.42 10.90 9.00
CA LEU A 162 0.10 11.76 7.87
C LEU A 162 0.87 13.07 7.92
N VAL A 163 1.06 13.68 6.76
CA VAL A 163 1.26 15.11 6.63
C VAL A 163 0.00 15.69 5.99
N GLN A 164 -0.65 16.59 6.68
CA GLN A 164 -1.89 17.24 6.29
C GLN A 164 -1.75 18.77 6.31
N GLN A 165 -2.75 19.46 5.76
CA GLN A 165 -2.80 20.90 5.82
C GLN A 165 -3.13 21.36 7.25
N GLY A 166 -2.22 22.12 7.84
CA GLY A 166 -2.47 22.81 9.12
C GLY A 166 -3.19 24.15 8.93
N PRO A 167 -3.64 24.79 10.02
CA PRO A 167 -4.49 26.00 9.96
C PRO A 167 -3.93 27.16 9.15
N ASN A 168 -2.62 27.27 9.01
CA ASN A 168 -1.94 28.36 8.29
C ASN A 168 -1.12 27.86 7.10
N ASP A 169 -1.32 26.63 6.67
CA ASP A 169 -0.58 26.09 5.53
C ASP A 169 -1.22 26.51 4.21
N PRO A 170 -0.41 26.88 3.22
CA PRO A 170 -0.91 27.04 1.86
C PRO A 170 -1.51 25.72 1.35
N ALA A 171 -2.57 25.79 0.56
CA ALA A 171 -3.23 24.60 0.01
C ALA A 171 -2.30 23.68 -0.80
N CYS A 172 -1.22 24.23 -1.40
CA CYS A 172 -0.22 23.44 -2.12
C CYS A 172 0.72 22.64 -1.22
N CYS A 173 0.80 23.00 0.09
CA CYS A 173 2.02 22.71 0.83
C CYS A 173 1.71 22.34 2.28
N PRO A 174 1.04 21.20 2.50
CA PRO A 174 0.73 20.72 3.84
C PRO A 174 2.01 20.47 4.65
N ALA A 175 1.98 20.82 5.93
CA ALA A 175 3.14 20.74 6.79
C ALA A 175 2.85 20.21 8.21
N GLU A 176 1.59 20.07 8.58
CA GLU A 176 1.24 19.48 9.87
C GLU A 176 1.43 17.97 9.84
N THR A 177 2.21 17.46 10.78
CA THR A 177 2.36 16.02 11.00
C THR A 177 1.38 15.56 12.07
N VAL A 178 0.65 14.49 11.80
CA VAL A 178 -0.39 13.98 12.71
C VAL A 178 -0.50 12.47 12.60
N THR A 179 -0.79 11.80 13.70
CA THR A 179 -1.29 10.43 13.70
C THR A 179 -2.80 10.48 13.85
N ARG A 180 -3.53 10.10 12.82
CA ARG A 180 -4.99 9.96 12.88
C ARG A 180 -5.36 8.51 13.14
N VAL A 181 -6.46 8.31 13.84
CA VAL A 181 -6.87 7.01 14.37
C VAL A 181 -8.30 6.71 13.94
N TRP A 182 -8.57 5.51 13.43
CA TRP A 182 -9.91 5.05 13.12
C TRP A 182 -10.18 3.72 13.82
N GLU A 183 -11.43 3.51 14.19
CA GLU A 183 -11.94 2.28 14.78
C GLU A 183 -13.25 1.86 14.12
N MET A 184 -13.52 0.56 14.10
CA MET A 184 -14.82 0.05 13.70
C MET A 184 -15.81 0.20 14.86
N ALA A 185 -16.91 0.90 14.62
CA ALA A 185 -18.00 1.06 15.57
C ALA A 185 -19.35 0.83 14.87
N GLU A 186 -20.11 -0.17 15.31
CA GLU A 186 -21.44 -0.46 14.77
C GLU A 186 -21.49 -0.48 13.22
N ASP A 187 -20.64 -1.26 12.58
CA ASP A 187 -20.54 -1.40 11.12
C ASP A 187 -20.13 -0.12 10.37
N ARG A 188 -19.48 0.82 11.04
CA ARG A 188 -18.93 2.04 10.43
C ARG A 188 -17.53 2.31 10.89
N LEU A 189 -16.73 2.83 9.98
CA LEU A 189 -15.40 3.33 10.30
C LEU A 189 -15.52 4.75 10.86
N GLN A 190 -15.16 4.92 12.13
CA GLN A 190 -15.22 6.20 12.83
C GLN A 190 -13.82 6.69 13.17
N GLU A 191 -13.60 7.99 13.00
CA GLU A 191 -12.36 8.61 13.42
C GLU A 191 -12.41 8.94 14.91
N ALA A 192 -11.39 8.51 15.63
CA ALA A 192 -11.13 8.88 17.02
C ALA A 192 -10.29 10.18 17.09
N GLU A 193 -10.10 10.70 18.30
CA GLU A 193 -9.29 11.90 18.52
C GLU A 193 -7.88 11.76 17.92
N PRO A 194 -7.47 12.65 17.02
CA PRO A 194 -6.15 12.59 16.42
C PRO A 194 -5.07 13.00 17.41
N ARG A 195 -3.88 12.44 17.25
CA ARG A 195 -2.68 12.84 18.01
C ARG A 195 -1.81 13.74 17.13
N ASN A 196 -1.65 15.00 17.53
CA ASN A 196 -0.78 15.92 16.79
C ASN A 196 0.68 15.64 17.17
N SER A 197 1.51 15.39 16.19
CA SER A 197 2.94 15.15 16.33
C SER A 197 3.82 16.36 15.95
N GLY A 198 3.23 17.43 15.41
CA GLY A 198 3.94 18.68 15.14
C GLY A 198 3.92 19.11 13.67
N ARG A 199 5.02 19.71 13.22
CA ARG A 199 5.17 20.22 11.85
C ARG A 199 6.42 19.67 11.18
N LEU A 200 6.37 19.50 9.87
CA LEU A 200 7.56 19.23 9.07
C LEU A 200 8.58 20.36 9.26
N SER A 201 9.82 19.99 9.46
CA SER A 201 10.94 20.92 9.53
C SER A 201 12.23 20.21 9.08
N LEU A 202 13.27 20.97 8.77
CA LEU A 202 14.58 20.38 8.50
C LEU A 202 15.15 19.61 9.69
N ALA A 203 14.72 19.92 10.92
CA ALA A 203 15.13 19.19 12.12
C ALA A 203 14.79 17.69 12.06
N THR A 204 13.77 17.28 11.30
CA THR A 204 13.42 15.86 11.14
C THR A 204 14.41 15.07 10.29
N VAL A 205 15.22 15.76 9.48
CA VAL A 205 16.23 15.15 8.58
C VAL A 205 17.64 15.54 8.97
N GLU A 206 17.80 16.36 10.01
CA GLU A 206 19.08 16.85 10.50
C GLU A 206 19.87 15.76 11.22
N GLY A 207 21.19 15.84 11.20
CA GLY A 207 22.07 14.90 11.90
C GLY A 207 22.23 13.53 11.22
N GLN A 208 21.64 13.33 10.06
CA GLN A 208 21.75 12.08 9.29
C GLN A 208 22.34 12.35 7.92
N VAL A 209 23.00 11.32 7.37
CA VAL A 209 23.45 11.34 5.96
C VAL A 209 22.42 10.56 5.14
N TRP A 210 21.76 11.27 4.25
CA TRP A 210 20.79 10.71 3.33
C TRP A 210 21.50 10.28 2.05
N GLN A 211 21.14 9.09 1.54
CA GLN A 211 21.67 8.58 0.28
C GLN A 211 20.56 8.52 -0.75
N LEU A 212 20.80 9.10 -1.93
CA LEU A 212 19.88 9.00 -3.05
C LEU A 212 19.86 7.56 -3.58
N ARG A 213 18.67 6.96 -3.65
CA ARG A 213 18.45 5.59 -4.16
C ARG A 213 17.76 5.58 -5.51
N ARG A 214 16.89 6.57 -5.76
CA ARG A 214 16.14 6.69 -7.00
C ARG A 214 16.06 8.16 -7.43
N ILE A 215 16.11 8.41 -8.73
CA ILE A 215 15.98 9.75 -9.32
C ILE A 215 14.51 10.03 -9.60
N SER A 216 13.78 9.00 -10.01
CA SER A 216 12.32 9.00 -10.21
C SER A 216 11.72 7.74 -9.62
N ARG A 217 10.40 7.53 -9.81
CA ARG A 217 9.75 6.29 -9.33
C ARG A 217 10.44 5.01 -9.85
N ASP A 218 10.88 5.04 -11.12
CA ASP A 218 11.32 3.85 -11.84
C ASP A 218 12.83 3.86 -12.15
N GLU A 219 13.54 4.96 -11.88
CA GLU A 219 14.95 5.11 -12.20
C GLU A 219 15.80 5.01 -10.94
N ALA A 220 16.48 3.89 -10.77
CA ALA A 220 17.45 3.70 -9.69
C ALA A 220 18.75 4.49 -9.99
N VAL A 221 19.40 4.96 -8.93
CA VAL A 221 20.75 5.54 -9.06
C VAL A 221 21.69 4.43 -9.56
N PRO A 222 22.52 4.69 -10.60
CA PRO A 222 23.47 3.70 -11.11
C PRO A 222 24.41 3.18 -10.03
N GLU A 223 24.76 1.90 -10.13
CA GLU A 223 25.74 1.29 -9.23
C GLU A 223 27.08 2.02 -9.25
N GLY A 224 27.66 2.20 -8.06
CA GLY A 224 28.94 2.93 -7.90
C GLY A 224 28.80 4.45 -7.77
N LEU A 225 27.64 5.02 -8.06
CA LEU A 225 27.36 6.44 -7.80
C LEU A 225 26.90 6.63 -6.34
N ASN A 226 27.72 7.33 -5.56
CA ASN A 226 27.37 7.70 -4.19
C ASN A 226 26.91 9.16 -4.14
N ILE A 227 25.58 9.37 -4.16
CA ILE A 227 24.99 10.70 -4.04
C ILE A 227 24.39 10.83 -2.65
N THR A 228 24.90 11.78 -1.87
CA THR A 228 24.52 11.96 -0.47
C THR A 228 24.12 13.39 -0.16
N LEU A 229 23.34 13.57 0.90
CA LEU A 229 22.89 14.84 1.42
C LEU A 229 22.88 14.78 2.95
N ALA A 230 23.39 15.79 3.61
CA ALA A 230 23.31 15.96 5.04
C ALA A 230 22.97 17.41 5.39
N PHE A 231 22.14 17.56 6.43
CA PHE A 231 21.82 18.85 7.05
C PHE A 231 22.37 18.84 8.47
N ASN A 232 23.15 19.84 8.82
CA ASN A 232 23.72 19.99 10.16
C ASN A 232 23.94 21.48 10.48
N ASN A 233 23.34 21.96 11.57
CA ASN A 233 23.55 23.32 12.07
C ASN A 233 23.42 24.42 11.01
N GLY A 234 22.36 24.40 10.22
CA GLY A 234 22.10 25.38 9.17
C GLY A 234 23.06 25.28 7.98
N ARG A 235 23.67 24.13 7.78
CA ARG A 235 24.52 23.83 6.63
C ARG A 235 24.04 22.59 5.89
N ILE A 236 24.20 22.63 4.58
CA ILE A 236 24.04 21.48 3.70
C ILE A 236 25.42 21.00 3.27
N SER A 237 25.60 19.72 3.20
CA SER A 237 26.79 19.08 2.65
C SER A 237 26.46 17.75 2.02
N GLY A 238 27.30 17.28 1.12
CA GLY A 238 27.10 15.98 0.50
C GLY A 238 28.07 15.70 -0.62
N HIS A 239 27.78 14.64 -1.35
CA HIS A 239 28.53 14.18 -2.51
C HIS A 239 27.59 14.04 -3.70
N ALA A 240 27.93 14.60 -4.84
CA ALA A 240 27.11 14.60 -6.05
C ALA A 240 27.59 13.58 -7.10
N GLY A 241 28.08 12.43 -6.63
CA GLY A 241 28.66 11.41 -7.49
C GLY A 241 30.17 11.57 -7.72
N CYS A 242 30.62 12.68 -8.27
CA CYS A 242 32.04 12.96 -8.53
C CYS A 242 32.62 14.02 -7.59
N ASN A 243 31.81 14.98 -7.14
CA ASN A 243 32.25 16.13 -6.36
C ASN A 243 31.52 16.23 -5.04
N SER A 244 32.19 16.72 -4.00
CA SER A 244 31.56 17.14 -2.76
C SER A 244 31.02 18.55 -2.89
N TYR A 245 29.94 18.83 -2.19
CA TYR A 245 29.34 20.17 -2.11
C TYR A 245 29.02 20.53 -0.66
N PHE A 246 28.95 21.82 -0.40
CA PHE A 246 28.52 22.37 0.87
C PHE A 246 27.95 23.77 0.66
N GLY A 247 27.10 24.22 1.57
CA GLY A 247 26.49 25.55 1.55
C GLY A 247 25.82 25.87 2.88
N SER A 248 25.31 27.10 2.98
CA SER A 248 24.44 27.48 4.07
C SER A 248 22.96 27.13 3.73
N VAL A 249 22.17 26.87 4.74
CA VAL A 249 20.72 26.65 4.62
C VAL A 249 20.02 27.60 5.56
N THR A 250 19.09 28.37 5.02
CA THR A 250 18.13 29.14 5.81
C THR A 250 16.72 28.64 5.55
N THR A 251 15.90 28.63 6.59
CA THR A 251 14.50 28.19 6.52
C THR A 251 13.57 29.35 6.87
N GLY A 252 12.45 29.45 6.17
CA GLY A 252 11.36 30.34 6.51
C GLY A 252 10.30 29.68 7.39
N ASN A 253 9.10 30.24 7.38
CA ASN A 253 7.99 29.78 8.21
C ASN A 253 7.33 28.50 7.69
N ASN A 254 7.50 28.18 6.41
CA ASN A 254 6.97 26.94 5.81
C ASN A 254 8.11 25.96 5.53
N PRO A 255 7.86 24.65 5.58
CA PRO A 255 8.87 23.62 5.32
C PRO A 255 9.54 23.72 3.95
N ARG A 256 8.89 24.38 2.98
CA ARG A 256 9.44 24.60 1.63
C ARG A 256 10.21 25.91 1.47
N ASP A 257 10.16 26.77 2.48
CA ASP A 257 10.92 28.05 2.48
C ASP A 257 12.38 27.74 2.83
N ILE A 258 13.07 27.10 1.90
CA ILE A 258 14.47 26.73 2.03
C ILE A 258 15.28 27.56 1.01
N SER A 259 16.26 28.28 1.51
CA SER A 259 17.24 29.00 0.67
C SER A 259 18.62 28.42 0.89
N LEU A 260 19.33 28.20 -0.20
CA LEU A 260 20.71 27.73 -0.22
C LEU A 260 21.64 28.90 -0.61
N GLY A 261 22.75 29.04 0.12
CA GLY A 261 23.74 30.08 -0.12
C GLY A 261 25.16 29.54 -0.13
#